data_b3150a840531ca95e8908e09472bf8cf
#
_entry.id   b3150a840531ca95e8908e09472bf8cf
#
_cell.length_a   1.000
_cell.length_b   1.000
_cell.length_c   1.000
_cell.angle_alpha   90.00
_cell.angle_beta   90.00
_cell.angle_gamma   90.00
#
_symmetry.space_group_name_H-M   'P 1'
#
loop_
_entity.id
_entity.type
_entity.pdbx_description
1 polymer ?
#
loop_
_entity_poly.entity_id
_entity_poly.type
_entity_poly.pdbx_seq_one_letter_code
_entity_poly.pdbx_strand_id
1 'polypeptide(L)'
;MDPTTKKKKSSQTVIGLIVGLIIIILVQQLMFKTPSLDKELMKAASELNKTCPVMVDRETRLDNAIALPDKVFRYNYTLVNIPKDSIDVQSFENYMRPMLLNNVKTSPELKIYRDNKVTMAYNYKDRNGIFITKILISVIDYSK
;
A
#
# COMPACT_ATOMS: atom_id res chain seq x y z
N MET A 1 -12.41 -31.96 62.69
CA MET A 1 -12.60 -30.76 61.86
C MET A 1 -11.40 -30.68 60.93
N ASP A 2 -11.59 -30.95 59.66
CA ASP A 2 -10.52 -31.12 58.72
C ASP A 2 -10.25 -29.76 57.98
N PRO A 3 -9.03 -29.20 58.03
CA PRO A 3 -8.75 -27.88 57.46
C PRO A 3 -8.43 -27.88 55.95
N THR A 4 -8.61 -29.00 55.25
CA THR A 4 -8.09 -29.16 53.89
C THR A 4 -9.01 -28.73 52.74
N THR A 5 -10.27 -28.37 53.01
CA THR A 5 -11.24 -28.07 51.94
C THR A 5 -11.31 -26.60 51.48
N LYS A 6 -10.68 -25.65 52.17
CA LYS A 6 -10.75 -24.22 51.81
C LYS A 6 -9.73 -23.76 50.77
N LYS A 7 -8.63 -24.49 50.57
CA LYS A 7 -7.55 -24.09 49.65
C LYS A 7 -7.83 -24.42 48.18
N LYS A 8 -8.66 -25.38 47.87
CA LYS A 8 -8.95 -25.85 46.52
C LYS A 8 -9.93 -24.93 45.74
N LYS A 9 -10.82 -24.23 46.47
CA LYS A 9 -11.80 -23.32 45.86
C LYS A 9 -11.19 -21.99 45.38
N SER A 10 -10.15 -21.51 46.02
CA SER A 10 -9.46 -20.25 45.69
C SER A 10 -8.65 -20.37 44.41
N SER A 11 -7.96 -21.50 44.19
CA SER A 11 -7.13 -21.65 42.97
C SER A 11 -7.96 -21.83 41.69
N GLN A 12 -9.10 -22.50 41.80
CA GLN A 12 -10.02 -22.64 40.63
C GLN A 12 -10.65 -21.31 40.22
N THR A 13 -10.98 -20.45 41.20
CA THR A 13 -11.53 -19.12 40.94
C THR A 13 -10.47 -18.20 40.28
N VAL A 14 -9.22 -18.27 40.75
CA VAL A 14 -8.10 -17.48 40.17
C VAL A 14 -7.77 -17.94 38.76
N ILE A 15 -7.74 -19.24 38.50
CA ILE A 15 -7.51 -19.80 37.15
C ILE A 15 -8.64 -19.38 36.20
N GLY A 16 -9.90 -19.41 36.61
CA GLY A 16 -11.03 -18.97 35.81
C GLY A 16 -10.97 -17.49 35.45
N LEU A 17 -10.53 -16.62 36.38
CA LEU A 17 -10.32 -15.19 36.14
C LEU A 17 -9.20 -14.93 35.14
N ILE A 18 -8.07 -15.64 35.23
CA ILE A 18 -6.94 -15.49 34.29
C ILE A 18 -7.34 -15.95 32.89
N VAL A 19 -8.01 -17.07 32.74
CA VAL A 19 -8.50 -17.59 31.46
C VAL A 19 -9.53 -16.62 30.86
N GLY A 20 -10.44 -16.08 31.63
CA GLY A 20 -11.41 -15.08 31.21
C GLY A 20 -10.74 -13.80 30.70
N LEU A 21 -9.69 -13.34 31.38
CA LEU A 21 -8.93 -12.14 31.00
C LEU A 21 -8.15 -12.34 29.69
N ILE A 22 -7.56 -13.52 29.49
CA ILE A 22 -6.87 -13.88 28.25
C ILE A 22 -7.86 -13.92 27.07
N ILE A 23 -9.06 -14.48 27.27
CA ILE A 23 -10.09 -14.53 26.23
C ILE A 23 -10.54 -13.10 25.85
N ILE A 24 -10.73 -12.20 26.84
CA ILE A 24 -11.09 -10.81 26.57
C ILE A 24 -10.02 -10.09 25.76
N ILE A 25 -8.74 -10.29 26.09
CA ILE A 25 -7.61 -9.69 25.34
C ILE A 25 -7.57 -10.22 23.92
N LEU A 26 -7.77 -11.53 23.71
CA LEU A 26 -7.80 -12.13 22.36
C LEU A 26 -8.99 -11.61 21.54
N VAL A 27 -10.17 -11.46 22.13
CA VAL A 27 -11.36 -10.91 21.47
C VAL A 27 -11.14 -9.45 21.10
N GLN A 28 -10.53 -8.65 21.98
CA GLN A 28 -10.20 -7.26 21.68
C GLN A 28 -9.19 -7.16 20.52
N GLN A 29 -8.15 -8.00 20.50
CA GLN A 29 -7.19 -8.02 19.38
C GLN A 29 -7.85 -8.43 18.05
N LEU A 30 -8.88 -9.27 18.07
CA LEU A 30 -9.63 -9.65 16.87
C LEU A 30 -10.61 -8.57 16.41
N MET A 31 -11.24 -7.85 17.34
CA MET A 31 -12.24 -6.81 17.05
C MET A 31 -11.61 -5.46 16.69
N PHE A 32 -10.42 -5.16 17.20
CA PHE A 32 -9.70 -3.90 16.94
C PHE A 32 -8.51 -4.06 15.99
N LYS A 33 -8.52 -5.09 15.12
CA LYS A 33 -7.58 -5.11 14.00
C LYS A 33 -7.87 -3.91 13.13
N THR A 34 -7.05 -2.86 13.25
CA THR A 34 -6.92 -1.86 12.19
C THR A 34 -6.71 -2.60 10.87
N PRO A 35 -7.38 -2.21 9.79
CA PRO A 35 -7.17 -2.84 8.49
C PRO A 35 -5.66 -2.93 8.22
N SER A 36 -5.19 -4.09 7.79
CA SER A 36 -3.77 -4.20 7.42
C SER A 36 -3.49 -3.17 6.32
N LEU A 37 -2.29 -2.60 6.30
CA LEU A 37 -1.89 -1.64 5.26
C LEU A 37 -2.19 -2.18 3.85
N ASP A 38 -2.02 -3.48 3.63
CA ASP A 38 -2.33 -4.12 2.35
C ASP A 38 -3.80 -3.95 1.97
N LYS A 39 -4.73 -4.08 2.91
CA LYS A 39 -6.16 -3.85 2.67
C LYS A 39 -6.46 -2.39 2.35
N GLU A 40 -5.77 -1.46 3.02
CA GLU A 40 -5.91 -0.02 2.73
C GLU A 40 -5.38 0.31 1.33
N LEU A 41 -4.23 -0.24 0.95
CA LEU A 41 -3.68 -0.06 -0.40
C LEU A 41 -4.58 -0.68 -1.47
N MET A 42 -5.11 -1.88 -1.23
CA MET A 42 -6.08 -2.51 -2.15
C MET A 42 -7.36 -1.68 -2.30
N LYS A 43 -7.87 -1.13 -1.20
CA LYS A 43 -9.02 -0.23 -1.23
C LYS A 43 -8.71 1.04 -2.01
N ALA A 44 -7.57 1.66 -1.78
CA ALA A 44 -7.13 2.86 -2.51
C ALA A 44 -7.02 2.58 -4.03
N ALA A 45 -6.43 1.45 -4.42
CA ALA A 45 -6.37 1.03 -5.82
C ALA A 45 -7.78 0.83 -6.41
N SER A 46 -8.67 0.16 -5.68
CA SER A 46 -10.04 -0.07 -6.10
C SER A 46 -10.82 1.24 -6.30
N GLU A 47 -10.68 2.20 -5.39
CA GLU A 47 -11.34 3.52 -5.51
C GLU A 47 -10.79 4.30 -6.72
N LEU A 48 -9.46 4.34 -6.89
CA LEU A 48 -8.84 5.00 -8.04
C LEU A 48 -9.30 4.37 -9.36
N ASN A 49 -9.40 3.05 -9.41
CA ASN A 49 -9.79 2.31 -10.61
C ASN A 49 -11.25 2.57 -11.05
N LYS A 50 -12.10 3.10 -10.17
CA LYS A 50 -13.47 3.54 -10.56
C LYS A 50 -13.43 4.72 -11.52
N THR A 51 -12.37 5.51 -11.49
CA THR A 51 -12.19 6.66 -12.40
C THR A 51 -11.37 6.32 -13.64
N CYS A 52 -10.74 5.14 -13.66
CA CYS A 52 -9.88 4.71 -14.77
C CYS A 52 -10.71 4.02 -15.88
N PRO A 53 -10.19 4.07 -17.13
CA PRO A 53 -9.01 4.80 -17.57
C PRO A 53 -9.27 6.32 -17.65
N VAL A 54 -8.24 7.12 -17.29
CA VAL A 54 -8.36 8.58 -17.30
C VAL A 54 -7.07 9.23 -17.87
N MET A 55 -7.23 10.25 -18.72
CA MET A 55 -6.11 11.03 -19.21
C MET A 55 -5.56 11.91 -18.10
N VAL A 56 -4.27 11.79 -17.81
CA VAL A 56 -3.58 12.63 -16.82
C VAL A 56 -2.91 13.84 -17.48
N ASP A 57 -2.58 13.70 -18.76
CA ASP A 57 -2.14 14.77 -19.65
C ASP A 57 -2.50 14.40 -21.10
N ARG A 58 -2.01 15.18 -22.09
CA ARG A 58 -2.34 14.98 -23.51
C ARG A 58 -1.82 13.67 -24.10
N GLU A 59 -0.73 13.13 -23.54
CA GLU A 59 -0.03 11.97 -24.06
C GLU A 59 -0.14 10.75 -23.14
N THR A 60 -0.51 10.96 -21.87
CA THR A 60 -0.46 9.93 -20.83
C THR A 60 -1.84 9.62 -20.27
N ARG A 61 -2.21 8.35 -20.32
CA ARG A 61 -3.43 7.82 -19.73
C ARG A 61 -3.09 6.92 -18.56
N LEU A 62 -3.70 7.15 -17.40
CA LEU A 62 -3.70 6.18 -16.29
C LEU A 62 -4.74 5.10 -16.62
N ASP A 63 -4.28 3.88 -16.79
CA ASP A 63 -5.16 2.75 -17.09
C ASP A 63 -5.76 2.13 -15.83
N ASN A 64 -4.93 1.93 -14.80
CA ASN A 64 -5.33 1.41 -13.49
C ASN A 64 -4.21 1.55 -12.46
N ALA A 65 -4.54 1.26 -11.19
CA ALA A 65 -3.58 1.08 -10.12
C ALA A 65 -3.77 -0.29 -9.45
N ILE A 66 -2.69 -0.81 -8.88
CA ILE A 66 -2.66 -2.13 -8.24
C ILE A 66 -1.82 -2.05 -6.96
N ALA A 67 -2.38 -2.55 -5.85
CA ALA A 67 -1.61 -2.84 -4.65
C ALA A 67 -0.88 -4.18 -4.82
N LEU A 68 0.41 -4.18 -4.58
CA LEU A 68 1.28 -5.36 -4.67
C LEU A 68 1.84 -5.70 -3.28
N PRO A 69 2.32 -6.94 -3.07
CA PRO A 69 3.04 -7.31 -1.85
C PRO A 69 4.21 -6.35 -1.55
N ASP A 70 4.72 -6.42 -0.32
CA ASP A 70 5.88 -5.64 0.16
C ASP A 70 5.68 -4.12 0.12
N LYS A 71 4.45 -3.67 0.36
CA LYS A 71 4.09 -2.25 0.40
C LYS A 71 4.42 -1.53 -0.90
N VAL A 72 4.06 -2.11 -2.04
CA VAL A 72 4.22 -1.47 -3.35
C VAL A 72 2.85 -1.07 -3.89
N PHE A 73 2.73 0.20 -4.29
CA PHE A 73 1.56 0.71 -5.00
C PHE A 73 1.96 1.06 -6.43
N ARG A 74 1.36 0.39 -7.41
CA ARG A 74 1.73 0.51 -8.82
C ARG A 74 0.65 1.21 -9.62
N TYR A 75 1.06 2.25 -10.34
CA TYR A 75 0.28 2.92 -11.37
C TYR A 75 0.68 2.38 -12.74
N ASN A 76 -0.28 2.06 -13.59
CA ASN A 76 -0.06 1.60 -14.94
C ASN A 76 -0.52 2.66 -15.94
N TYR A 77 0.41 3.15 -16.76
CA TYR A 77 0.19 4.22 -17.73
C TYR A 77 0.38 3.74 -19.16
N THR A 78 -0.38 4.35 -20.07
CA THR A 78 -0.17 4.23 -21.52
C THR A 78 0.17 5.59 -22.11
N LEU A 79 1.25 5.66 -22.89
CA LEU A 79 1.56 6.80 -23.76
C LEU A 79 0.75 6.64 -25.05
N VAL A 80 -0.39 7.33 -25.14
CA VAL A 80 -1.45 7.00 -26.13
C VAL A 80 -1.10 7.33 -27.57
N ASN A 81 -0.19 8.28 -27.80
CA ASN A 81 0.19 8.72 -29.14
C ASN A 81 1.62 8.32 -29.57
N ILE A 82 2.39 7.73 -28.63
CA ILE A 82 3.83 7.53 -28.82
C ILE A 82 4.13 6.04 -28.92
N PRO A 83 4.75 5.55 -30.01
CA PRO A 83 5.25 4.19 -30.10
C PRO A 83 6.61 4.08 -29.37
N LYS A 84 6.92 2.91 -28.84
CA LYS A 84 8.16 2.65 -28.09
C LYS A 84 9.41 3.01 -28.87
N ASP A 85 9.44 2.71 -30.16
CA ASP A 85 10.60 2.96 -31.04
C ASP A 85 10.95 4.44 -31.16
N SER A 86 10.04 5.36 -30.81
CA SER A 86 10.26 6.80 -30.82
C SER A 86 10.74 7.33 -29.45
N ILE A 87 10.95 6.46 -28.47
CA ILE A 87 11.32 6.84 -27.10
C ILE A 87 12.74 6.37 -26.80
N ASP A 88 13.62 7.32 -26.49
CA ASP A 88 14.84 7.02 -25.74
C ASP A 88 14.48 6.81 -24.27
N VAL A 89 14.53 5.56 -23.84
CA VAL A 89 14.07 5.15 -22.50
C VAL A 89 14.88 5.84 -21.40
N GLN A 90 16.19 5.99 -21.58
CA GLN A 90 17.04 6.63 -20.58
C GLN A 90 16.71 8.11 -20.42
N SER A 91 16.53 8.83 -21.52
CA SER A 91 16.11 10.23 -21.52
C SER A 91 14.73 10.39 -20.89
N PHE A 92 13.80 9.50 -21.20
CA PHE A 92 12.47 9.48 -20.59
C PHE A 92 12.54 9.30 -19.07
N GLU A 93 13.31 8.32 -18.58
CA GLU A 93 13.49 8.09 -17.16
C GLU A 93 14.15 9.26 -16.44
N ASN A 94 15.19 9.84 -17.04
CA ASN A 94 15.90 11.00 -16.51
C ASN A 94 14.99 12.23 -16.37
N TYR A 95 14.04 12.37 -17.27
CA TYR A 95 13.03 13.43 -17.21
C TYR A 95 11.93 13.14 -16.19
N MET A 96 11.37 11.93 -16.20
CA MET A 96 10.22 11.57 -15.38
C MET A 96 10.55 11.39 -13.90
N ARG A 97 11.70 10.79 -13.58
CA ARG A 97 12.06 10.45 -12.19
C ARG A 97 12.05 11.67 -11.26
N PRO A 98 12.68 12.81 -11.59
CA PRO A 98 12.64 14.00 -10.72
C PRO A 98 11.21 14.53 -10.52
N MET A 99 10.39 14.53 -11.57
CA MET A 99 9.00 14.98 -11.49
C MET A 99 8.17 14.07 -10.57
N LEU A 100 8.28 12.75 -10.76
CA LEU A 100 7.60 11.77 -9.92
C LEU A 100 8.06 11.86 -8.46
N LEU A 101 9.36 11.98 -8.23
CA LEU A 101 9.92 12.13 -6.89
C LEU A 101 9.41 13.40 -6.21
N ASN A 102 9.41 14.53 -6.92
CA ASN A 102 8.87 15.77 -6.38
C ASN A 102 7.37 15.63 -6.03
N ASN A 103 6.58 15.03 -6.91
CA ASN A 103 5.17 14.76 -6.65
C ASN A 103 5.00 13.87 -5.40
N VAL A 104 5.78 12.79 -5.30
CA VAL A 104 5.74 11.91 -4.12
C VAL A 104 6.08 12.65 -2.85
N LYS A 105 7.06 13.54 -2.86
CA LYS A 105 7.48 14.33 -1.69
C LYS A 105 6.45 15.37 -1.27
N THR A 106 5.79 16.03 -2.21
CA THR A 106 5.02 17.25 -1.97
C THR A 106 3.50 17.07 -1.99
N SER A 107 2.99 16.05 -2.70
CA SER A 107 1.55 15.83 -2.81
C SER A 107 0.92 15.43 -1.47
N PRO A 108 -0.10 16.18 -1.00
CA PRO A 108 -0.82 15.84 0.23
C PRO A 108 -1.53 14.48 0.15
N GLU A 109 -2.03 14.10 -1.02
CA GLU A 109 -2.73 12.83 -1.26
C GLU A 109 -1.81 11.63 -1.08
N LEU A 110 -0.51 11.82 -1.32
CA LEU A 110 0.51 10.77 -1.17
C LEU A 110 1.12 10.72 0.24
N LYS A 111 0.68 11.58 1.17
CA LYS A 111 1.19 11.60 2.54
C LYS A 111 1.00 10.25 3.22
N ILE A 112 -0.16 9.62 3.08
CA ILE A 112 -0.43 8.32 3.69
C ILE A 112 0.52 7.22 3.18
N TYR A 113 0.91 7.26 1.91
CA TYR A 113 1.89 6.33 1.36
C TYR A 113 3.29 6.56 1.93
N ARG A 114 3.71 7.84 2.07
CA ARG A 114 5.00 8.17 2.69
C ARG A 114 5.07 7.74 4.14
N ASP A 115 4.04 8.05 4.92
CA ASP A 115 3.95 7.72 6.35
C ASP A 115 4.01 6.19 6.59
N ASN A 116 3.46 5.41 5.67
CA ASN A 116 3.46 3.96 5.72
C ASN A 116 4.63 3.30 5.00
N LYS A 117 5.60 4.10 4.51
CA LYS A 117 6.80 3.62 3.81
C LYS A 117 6.48 2.76 2.59
N VAL A 118 5.53 3.22 1.77
CA VAL A 118 5.11 2.57 0.54
C VAL A 118 6.04 2.95 -0.61
N THR A 119 6.49 1.98 -1.39
CA THR A 119 7.18 2.22 -2.65
C THR A 119 6.15 2.46 -3.74
N MET A 120 6.29 3.55 -4.49
CA MET A 120 5.44 3.85 -5.64
C MET A 120 6.12 3.41 -6.92
N ALA A 121 5.44 2.58 -7.68
CA ALA A 121 5.91 2.06 -8.96
C ALA A 121 5.08 2.68 -10.10
N TYR A 122 5.75 3.20 -11.10
CA TYR A 122 5.15 3.83 -12.27
C TYR A 122 5.53 3.03 -13.51
N ASN A 123 4.58 2.25 -14.01
CA ASN A 123 4.74 1.40 -15.18
C ASN A 123 4.25 2.13 -16.42
N TYR A 124 5.07 2.21 -17.45
CA TYR A 124 4.74 2.82 -18.72
C TYR A 124 4.75 1.80 -19.85
N LYS A 125 3.72 1.83 -20.69
CA LYS A 125 3.64 1.14 -21.96
C LYS A 125 3.31 2.14 -23.07
N ASP A 126 3.64 1.77 -24.29
CA ASP A 126 3.36 2.58 -25.47
C ASP A 126 1.90 2.44 -25.94
N ARG A 127 1.55 3.14 -27.04
CA ARG A 127 0.24 3.08 -27.67
C ARG A 127 -0.18 1.68 -28.13
N ASN A 128 0.79 0.79 -28.37
CA ASN A 128 0.55 -0.58 -28.83
C ASN A 128 0.53 -1.58 -27.65
N GLY A 129 0.65 -1.10 -26.40
CA GLY A 129 0.72 -1.93 -25.21
C GLY A 129 2.11 -2.52 -24.93
N ILE A 130 3.15 -2.09 -25.64
CA ILE A 130 4.52 -2.58 -25.47
C ILE A 130 5.13 -1.89 -24.24
N PHE A 131 5.71 -2.68 -23.34
CA PHE A 131 6.36 -2.16 -22.13
C PHE A 131 7.54 -1.24 -22.51
N ILE A 132 7.58 -0.06 -21.89
CA ILE A 132 8.65 0.94 -22.04
C ILE A 132 9.60 0.84 -20.86
N THR A 133 9.11 1.17 -19.66
CA THR A 133 9.91 1.18 -18.43
C THR A 133 9.05 1.12 -17.18
N LYS A 134 9.71 0.87 -16.05
CA LYS A 134 9.15 0.95 -14.71
C LYS A 134 10.04 1.82 -13.84
N ILE A 135 9.52 2.95 -13.38
CA ILE A 135 10.21 3.87 -12.48
C ILE A 135 9.73 3.58 -11.05
N LEU A 136 10.66 3.30 -10.14
CA LEU A 136 10.38 3.09 -8.72
C LEU A 136 10.81 4.32 -7.93
N ILE A 137 9.90 4.83 -7.10
CA ILE A 137 10.19 5.85 -6.09
C ILE A 137 10.05 5.18 -4.73
N SER A 138 11.16 4.84 -4.15
CA SER A 138 11.26 4.09 -2.90
C SER A 138 11.35 5.00 -1.68
N VAL A 139 11.26 4.40 -0.50
CA VAL A 139 11.42 5.11 0.79
C VAL A 139 12.74 5.88 0.84
N ILE A 140 13.83 5.29 0.34
CA ILE A 140 15.16 5.91 0.34
C ILE A 140 15.19 7.19 -0.52
N ASP A 141 14.41 7.22 -1.61
CA ASP A 141 14.36 8.37 -2.51
C ASP A 141 13.63 9.57 -1.88
N TYR A 142 12.51 9.34 -1.19
CA TYR A 142 11.68 10.44 -0.68
C TYR A 142 11.90 10.77 0.80
N SER A 143 12.70 10.00 1.54
CA SER A 143 13.03 10.27 2.95
C SER A 143 14.28 11.15 3.14
N LYS A 144 14.94 11.53 2.06
CA LYS A 144 16.12 12.43 2.06
C LYS A 144 15.75 13.88 2.02
#